data_2898fb623111103c5f45abf00b2a58ed
#
_entry.id   2898fb623111103c5f45abf00b2a58ed
#
_cell.length_a   1.000
_cell.length_b   1.000
_cell.length_c   1.000
_cell.angle_alpha   90.00
_cell.angle_beta   90.00
_cell.angle_gamma   90.00
#
_symmetry.space_group_name_H-M   'P 1'
#
loop_
_entity.id
_entity.type
_entity.pdbx_description
1 polymer ?
#
loop_
_entity_poly.entity_id
_entity_poly.type
_entity_poly.pdbx_seq_one_letter_code
_entity_poly.pdbx_strand_id
1 'polypeptide(L)'
;FMPKNLEDDMTLISSSIDWIGINYYTRTIVAEDANEPWPSIKEIKGSLQQTQMGWEIYPDGLKNSLVRVSREYTGELPMLVTENGMAWKDTVLNEKVYDPIRADYISSHLSAAKAAIDQGVNLKGFFYWSLLDNFEWAFGYEKRFGLVHVDFETQKRTPKASFHDLALALTCLLYTSPSPRDLS
;
A
#
# COMPACT_ATOMS: atom_id res chain seq x y z
N PHE A 1 -27.86 -8.09 16.34
CA PHE A 1 -27.36 -9.25 17.11
C PHE A 1 -26.16 -8.80 17.92
N MET A 2 -26.28 -8.75 19.26
CA MET A 2 -25.17 -8.38 20.13
C MET A 2 -24.56 -9.67 20.72
N PRO A 3 -23.23 -9.82 20.73
CA PRO A 3 -22.56 -10.94 21.40
C PRO A 3 -22.90 -11.01 22.89
N LYS A 4 -22.97 -12.23 23.46
CA LYS A 4 -23.33 -12.41 24.88
C LYS A 4 -22.27 -11.88 25.85
N ASN A 5 -21.00 -11.82 25.43
CA ASN A 5 -19.85 -11.44 26.25
C ASN A 5 -19.17 -10.16 25.77
N LEU A 6 -19.98 -9.21 25.26
CA LEU A 6 -19.45 -7.99 24.61
C LEU A 6 -18.47 -7.21 25.52
N GLU A 7 -18.73 -7.10 26.81
CA GLU A 7 -17.87 -6.35 27.73
C GLU A 7 -16.49 -7.03 27.93
N ASP A 8 -16.49 -8.35 28.07
CA ASP A 8 -15.26 -9.14 28.18
C ASP A 8 -14.47 -9.11 26.88
N ASP A 9 -15.16 -9.26 25.73
CA ASP A 9 -14.56 -9.18 24.41
C ASP A 9 -13.96 -7.78 24.17
N MET A 10 -14.66 -6.70 24.54
CA MET A 10 -14.17 -5.34 24.40
C MET A 10 -12.96 -5.06 25.30
N THR A 11 -12.91 -5.63 26.49
CA THR A 11 -11.75 -5.54 27.38
C THR A 11 -10.52 -6.21 26.77
N LEU A 12 -10.70 -7.36 26.12
CA LEU A 12 -9.61 -8.06 25.42
C LEU A 12 -9.19 -7.31 24.15
N ILE A 13 -10.14 -6.86 23.33
CA ILE A 13 -9.89 -6.12 22.08
C ILE A 13 -9.16 -4.81 22.34
N SER A 14 -9.46 -4.13 23.44
CA SER A 14 -8.84 -2.84 23.81
C SER A 14 -7.47 -2.99 24.49
N SER A 15 -6.89 -4.20 24.52
CA SER A 15 -5.53 -4.40 25.04
C SER A 15 -4.54 -3.49 24.32
N SER A 16 -3.55 -2.97 25.05
CA SER A 16 -2.52 -2.09 24.47
C SER A 16 -1.71 -2.81 23.41
N ILE A 17 -1.40 -2.08 22.33
CA ILE A 17 -0.54 -2.54 21.22
C ILE A 17 0.64 -1.59 21.08
N ASP A 18 1.74 -2.07 20.50
CA ASP A 18 2.98 -1.30 20.34
C ASP A 18 3.00 -0.46 19.07
N TRP A 19 2.28 -0.88 18.03
CA TRP A 19 2.18 -0.22 16.73
C TRP A 19 0.95 -0.70 15.95
N ILE A 20 0.61 0.01 14.87
CA ILE A 20 -0.47 -0.38 13.97
C ILE A 20 0.02 -0.43 12.52
N GLY A 21 -0.39 -1.48 11.79
CA GLY A 21 -0.14 -1.63 10.35
C GLY A 21 -1.35 -1.23 9.52
N ILE A 22 -1.11 -0.49 8.45
CA ILE A 22 -2.12 -0.08 7.48
C ILE A 22 -1.79 -0.67 6.12
N ASN A 23 -2.70 -1.49 5.58
CA ASN A 23 -2.67 -1.91 4.19
C ASN A 23 -3.51 -0.94 3.37
N TYR A 24 -2.93 -0.35 2.33
CA TYR A 24 -3.63 0.59 1.48
C TYR A 24 -3.30 0.36 0.01
N TYR A 25 -4.30 0.19 -0.83
CA TYR A 25 -4.12 0.03 -2.29
C TYR A 25 -4.93 1.04 -3.10
N THR A 26 -6.16 1.31 -2.67
CA THR A 26 -7.12 2.09 -3.43
C THR A 26 -8.23 2.62 -2.53
N ARG A 27 -9.21 3.29 -3.15
CA ARG A 27 -10.51 3.62 -2.55
C ARG A 27 -11.62 2.86 -3.26
N THR A 28 -12.76 2.71 -2.59
CA THR A 28 -14.01 2.30 -3.22
C THR A 28 -14.99 3.47 -3.21
N ILE A 29 -15.55 3.80 -4.35
CA ILE A 29 -16.62 4.79 -4.47
C ILE A 29 -17.94 4.03 -4.45
N VAL A 30 -18.83 4.44 -3.56
CA VAL A 30 -20.15 3.81 -3.41
C VAL A 30 -21.27 4.82 -3.53
N ALA A 31 -22.42 4.36 -4.02
CA ALA A 31 -23.68 5.11 -3.97
C ALA A 31 -24.78 4.26 -3.38
N GLU A 32 -25.80 4.92 -2.85
CA GLU A 32 -27.03 4.24 -2.41
C GLU A 32 -27.70 3.54 -3.58
N ASP A 33 -28.13 2.30 -3.36
CA ASP A 33 -28.99 1.55 -4.28
C ASP A 33 -29.95 0.69 -3.49
N ALA A 34 -31.23 1.09 -3.47
CA ALA A 34 -32.30 0.40 -2.73
C ALA A 34 -32.61 -1.01 -3.27
N ASN A 35 -32.12 -1.36 -4.46
CA ASN A 35 -32.29 -2.70 -5.03
C ASN A 35 -31.22 -3.69 -4.56
N GLU A 36 -30.14 -3.19 -3.93
CA GLU A 36 -29.09 -4.01 -3.39
C GLU A 36 -29.43 -4.48 -1.96
N PRO A 37 -28.99 -5.68 -1.55
CA PRO A 37 -29.06 -6.12 -0.16
C PRO A 37 -28.44 -5.12 0.80
N TRP A 38 -28.80 -5.22 2.08
CA TRP A 38 -28.12 -4.39 3.11
C TRP A 38 -26.59 -4.51 2.99
N PRO A 39 -25.84 -3.41 2.98
CA PRO A 39 -26.20 -2.02 3.34
C PRO A 39 -26.81 -1.16 2.22
N SER A 40 -27.39 -1.73 1.19
CA SER A 40 -28.10 -1.02 0.11
C SER A 40 -27.21 -0.03 -0.65
N ILE A 41 -26.01 -0.45 -0.98
CA ILE A 41 -25.02 0.31 -1.74
C ILE A 41 -24.54 -0.48 -2.96
N LYS A 42 -24.15 0.24 -3.99
CA LYS A 42 -23.41 -0.31 -5.14
C LYS A 42 -22.08 0.44 -5.34
N GLU A 43 -21.10 -0.25 -5.86
CA GLU A 43 -19.86 0.37 -6.29
C GLU A 43 -20.06 1.19 -7.55
N ILE A 44 -19.42 2.37 -7.59
CA ILE A 44 -19.39 3.24 -8.77
C ILE A 44 -17.95 3.28 -9.29
N LYS A 45 -17.82 3.11 -10.61
CA LYS A 45 -16.53 3.24 -11.27
C LYS A 45 -16.05 4.69 -11.16
N GLY A 46 -14.86 4.89 -10.61
CA GLY A 46 -14.20 6.16 -10.54
C GLY A 46 -13.63 6.62 -11.90
N SER A 47 -13.14 7.86 -11.93
CA SER A 47 -12.62 8.53 -13.14
C SER A 47 -11.09 8.56 -13.20
N LEU A 48 -10.39 8.13 -12.16
CA LEU A 48 -8.94 8.13 -12.11
C LEU A 48 -8.35 6.93 -12.87
N GLN A 49 -7.04 7.01 -13.14
CA GLN A 49 -6.30 5.89 -13.74
C GLN A 49 -6.44 4.64 -12.86
N GLN A 50 -6.68 3.50 -13.49
CA GLN A 50 -6.88 2.22 -12.82
C GLN A 50 -5.69 1.29 -13.05
N THR A 51 -5.38 0.49 -12.04
CA THR A 51 -4.42 -0.61 -12.10
C THR A 51 -5.00 -1.80 -12.89
N GLN A 52 -4.22 -2.84 -13.10
CA GLN A 52 -4.71 -4.08 -13.71
C GLN A 52 -5.77 -4.80 -12.86
N MET A 53 -5.88 -4.45 -11.58
CA MET A 53 -6.95 -4.93 -10.68
C MET A 53 -8.28 -4.17 -10.88
N GLY A 54 -8.31 -3.10 -11.67
CA GLY A 54 -9.44 -2.18 -11.77
C GLY A 54 -9.51 -1.18 -10.60
N TRP A 55 -8.48 -1.09 -9.79
CA TRP A 55 -8.40 -0.19 -8.66
C TRP A 55 -7.87 1.17 -9.07
N GLU A 56 -8.50 2.25 -8.60
CA GLU A 56 -8.00 3.60 -8.85
C GLU A 56 -6.66 3.86 -8.17
N ILE A 57 -5.76 4.54 -8.87
CA ILE A 57 -4.52 5.08 -8.29
C ILE A 57 -4.90 6.36 -7.54
N TYR A 58 -4.94 6.28 -6.19
CA TYR A 58 -5.44 7.37 -5.35
C TYR A 58 -4.55 7.61 -4.11
N PRO A 59 -3.38 8.26 -4.30
CA PRO A 59 -2.42 8.49 -3.20
C PRO A 59 -2.96 9.36 -2.06
N ASP A 60 -3.85 10.33 -2.35
CA ASP A 60 -4.49 11.14 -1.31
C ASP A 60 -5.29 10.31 -0.30
N GLY A 61 -5.82 9.18 -0.72
CA GLY A 61 -6.53 8.26 0.16
C GLY A 61 -5.60 7.67 1.22
N LEU A 62 -4.37 7.31 0.85
CA LEU A 62 -3.36 6.86 1.81
C LEU A 62 -3.06 7.94 2.85
N LYS A 63 -2.72 9.17 2.39
CA LYS A 63 -2.47 10.30 3.30
C LYS A 63 -3.64 10.53 4.25
N ASN A 64 -4.86 10.61 3.72
CA ASN A 64 -6.05 10.90 4.49
C ASN A 64 -6.36 9.79 5.51
N SER A 65 -6.18 8.52 5.13
CA SER A 65 -6.37 7.39 6.04
C SER A 65 -5.36 7.41 7.18
N LEU A 66 -4.08 7.64 6.90
CA LEU A 66 -3.03 7.74 7.91
C LEU A 66 -3.30 8.89 8.90
N VAL A 67 -3.64 10.08 8.37
CA VAL A 67 -3.95 11.25 9.20
C VAL A 67 -5.19 11.01 10.05
N ARG A 68 -6.24 10.43 9.47
CA ARG A 68 -7.47 10.15 10.18
C ARG A 68 -7.27 9.11 11.29
N VAL A 69 -6.60 8.00 10.99
CA VAL A 69 -6.33 6.95 11.97
C VAL A 69 -5.49 7.50 13.13
N SER A 70 -4.46 8.27 12.84
CA SER A 70 -3.65 8.92 13.87
C SER A 70 -4.46 9.85 14.75
N ARG A 71 -5.26 10.74 14.17
CA ARG A 71 -6.01 11.75 14.93
C ARG A 71 -7.20 11.22 15.71
N GLU A 72 -7.93 10.27 15.14
CA GLU A 72 -9.20 9.80 15.71
C GLU A 72 -9.05 8.56 16.59
N TYR A 73 -7.99 7.75 16.41
CA TYR A 73 -7.91 6.42 17.03
C TYR A 73 -6.61 6.15 17.78
N THR A 74 -5.45 6.50 17.22
CA THR A 74 -4.18 5.97 17.73
C THR A 74 -3.26 7.01 18.38
N GLY A 75 -3.50 8.31 18.15
CA GLY A 75 -2.64 9.37 18.71
C GLY A 75 -1.18 9.21 18.25
N GLU A 76 -0.28 9.14 19.21
CA GLU A 76 1.17 9.03 19.01
C GLU A 76 1.67 7.59 18.74
N LEU A 77 0.77 6.60 18.67
CA LEU A 77 1.15 5.22 18.42
C LEU A 77 1.91 5.10 17.10
N PRO A 78 3.08 4.39 17.06
CA PRO A 78 3.80 4.17 15.82
C PRO A 78 2.93 3.49 14.76
N MET A 79 2.98 3.98 13.54
CA MET A 79 2.26 3.44 12.40
C MET A 79 3.23 2.92 11.34
N LEU A 80 2.83 1.89 10.62
CA LEU A 80 3.52 1.34 9.46
C LEU A 80 2.54 1.22 8.30
N VAL A 81 2.93 1.59 7.10
CA VAL A 81 2.26 1.10 5.89
C VAL A 81 2.80 -0.30 5.65
N THR A 82 2.01 -1.31 5.97
CA THR A 82 2.41 -2.72 5.90
C THR A 82 2.24 -3.31 4.52
N GLU A 83 1.35 -2.73 3.71
CA GLU A 83 1.23 -3.04 2.29
C GLU A 83 0.76 -1.83 1.50
N ASN A 84 1.42 -1.59 0.37
CA ASN A 84 1.01 -0.67 -0.68
C ASN A 84 1.64 -1.10 -1.99
N GLY A 85 0.89 -1.18 -3.06
CA GLY A 85 1.42 -1.63 -4.34
C GLY A 85 0.35 -1.67 -5.43
N MET A 86 0.76 -2.05 -6.63
CA MET A 86 -0.15 -2.18 -7.76
C MET A 86 0.23 -3.33 -8.68
N ALA A 87 -0.78 -3.98 -9.25
CA ALA A 87 -0.59 -4.88 -10.38
C ALA A 87 -0.58 -4.08 -11.70
N TRP A 88 0.37 -4.41 -12.57
CA TRP A 88 0.42 -3.86 -13.92
C TRP A 88 0.78 -4.94 -14.93
N LYS A 89 0.37 -4.73 -16.19
CA LYS A 89 0.71 -5.65 -17.28
C LYS A 89 2.15 -5.37 -17.72
N ASP A 90 3.07 -6.14 -17.18
CA ASP A 90 4.49 -6.01 -17.49
C ASP A 90 4.83 -6.73 -18.82
N THR A 91 5.76 -6.15 -19.57
CA THR A 91 6.28 -6.75 -20.79
C THR A 91 7.80 -6.83 -20.69
N VAL A 92 8.35 -8.03 -20.90
CA VAL A 92 9.80 -8.22 -20.98
C VAL A 92 10.24 -7.90 -22.41
N LEU A 93 11.15 -6.93 -22.56
CA LEU A 93 11.75 -6.56 -23.82
C LEU A 93 13.28 -6.49 -23.67
N ASN A 94 14.01 -7.25 -24.50
CA ASN A 94 15.46 -7.32 -24.43
C ASN A 94 15.97 -7.57 -22.98
N GLU A 95 15.40 -8.56 -22.32
CA GLU A 95 15.70 -8.95 -20.93
C GLU A 95 15.46 -7.85 -19.87
N LYS A 96 14.73 -6.81 -20.19
CA LYS A 96 14.35 -5.70 -19.29
C LYS A 96 12.84 -5.60 -19.18
N VAL A 97 12.39 -5.09 -18.05
CA VAL A 97 10.97 -4.74 -17.82
C VAL A 97 10.91 -3.25 -17.52
N TYR A 98 10.22 -2.52 -18.38
CA TYR A 98 10.03 -1.09 -18.25
C TYR A 98 8.60 -0.80 -17.79
N ASP A 99 8.43 -0.33 -16.56
CA ASP A 99 7.15 -0.19 -15.87
C ASP A 99 6.95 1.22 -15.25
N PRO A 100 6.96 2.29 -16.07
CA PRO A 100 6.91 3.66 -15.57
C PRO A 100 5.67 3.96 -14.73
N ILE A 101 4.53 3.36 -15.04
CA ILE A 101 3.29 3.57 -14.26
C ILE A 101 3.45 3.06 -12.83
N ARG A 102 4.18 1.96 -12.62
CA ARG A 102 4.46 1.47 -11.26
C ARG A 102 5.45 2.39 -10.55
N ALA A 103 6.45 2.93 -11.24
CA ALA A 103 7.38 3.91 -10.68
C ALA A 103 6.63 5.19 -10.23
N ASP A 104 5.72 5.71 -11.06
CA ASP A 104 4.87 6.86 -10.72
C ASP A 104 3.93 6.57 -9.54
N TYR A 105 3.35 5.36 -9.49
CA TYR A 105 2.53 4.92 -8.36
C TYR A 105 3.33 4.94 -7.05
N ILE A 106 4.51 4.36 -7.04
CA ILE A 106 5.39 4.32 -5.86
C ILE A 106 5.74 5.73 -5.43
N SER A 107 6.22 6.57 -6.33
CA SER A 107 6.61 7.95 -6.06
C SER A 107 5.47 8.77 -5.46
N SER A 108 4.28 8.67 -6.04
CA SER A 108 3.10 9.41 -5.56
C SER A 108 2.63 8.94 -4.18
N HIS A 109 2.66 7.64 -3.89
CA HIS A 109 2.27 7.11 -2.59
C HIS A 109 3.31 7.39 -1.50
N LEU A 110 4.61 7.36 -1.81
CA LEU A 110 5.67 7.81 -0.89
C LEU A 110 5.52 9.30 -0.59
N SER A 111 5.19 10.12 -1.58
CA SER A 111 4.91 11.55 -1.38
C SER A 111 3.69 11.77 -0.48
N ALA A 112 2.64 10.97 -0.65
CA ALA A 112 1.45 11.01 0.21
C ALA A 112 1.77 10.59 1.66
N ALA A 113 2.60 9.55 1.84
CA ALA A 113 3.07 9.12 3.15
C ALA A 113 3.91 10.21 3.83
N LYS A 114 4.82 10.86 3.09
CA LYS A 114 5.59 12.02 3.57
C LYS A 114 4.67 13.16 4.00
N ALA A 115 3.66 13.48 3.21
CA ALA A 115 2.68 14.52 3.53
C ALA A 115 1.85 14.20 4.79
N ALA A 116 1.63 12.92 5.11
CA ALA A 116 1.02 12.51 6.37
C ALA A 116 1.97 12.72 7.56
N ILE A 117 3.26 12.41 7.41
CA ILE A 117 4.30 12.71 8.41
C ILE A 117 4.35 14.22 8.69
N ASP A 118 4.32 15.04 7.66
CA ASP A 118 4.33 16.52 7.79
C ASP A 118 3.09 17.05 8.53
N GLN A 119 2.01 16.27 8.59
CA GLN A 119 0.81 16.54 9.37
C GLN A 119 0.83 15.92 10.78
N GLY A 120 1.96 15.39 11.22
CA GLY A 120 2.17 14.89 12.58
C GLY A 120 1.93 13.40 12.77
N VAL A 121 1.72 12.61 11.69
CA VAL A 121 1.59 11.15 11.80
C VAL A 121 2.91 10.52 12.19
N ASN A 122 2.93 9.70 13.23
CA ASN A 122 4.11 8.95 13.68
C ASN A 122 4.37 7.71 12.80
N LEU A 123 4.56 7.93 11.49
CA LEU A 123 4.83 6.86 10.51
C LEU A 123 6.30 6.44 10.58
N LYS A 124 6.57 5.15 10.82
CA LYS A 124 7.91 4.59 11.01
C LYS A 124 8.38 3.69 9.87
N GLY A 125 7.50 3.26 9.00
CA GLY A 125 7.89 2.37 7.91
C GLY A 125 6.86 2.31 6.79
N PHE A 126 7.36 1.89 5.63
CA PHE A 126 6.55 1.72 4.43
C PHE A 126 7.03 0.47 3.69
N PHE A 127 6.15 -0.49 3.46
CA PHE A 127 6.44 -1.74 2.77
C PHE A 127 5.67 -1.79 1.46
N TYR A 128 6.41 -1.97 0.36
CA TYR A 128 5.81 -2.15 -0.94
C TYR A 128 5.38 -3.61 -1.14
N TRP A 129 4.15 -3.82 -1.60
CA TRP A 129 3.65 -5.11 -2.03
C TRP A 129 3.77 -5.23 -3.55
N SER A 130 4.68 -6.05 -4.08
CA SER A 130 5.55 -6.99 -3.42
C SER A 130 6.96 -6.93 -4.04
N LEU A 131 7.95 -7.60 -3.42
CA LEU A 131 9.29 -7.66 -3.99
C LEU A 131 9.32 -8.47 -5.29
N LEU A 132 8.73 -9.67 -5.28
CA LEU A 132 8.69 -10.57 -6.43
C LEU A 132 7.26 -10.72 -6.94
N ASP A 133 7.09 -10.88 -8.26
CA ASP A 133 5.83 -11.39 -8.78
C ASP A 133 5.51 -12.74 -8.13
N ASN A 134 4.26 -12.93 -7.69
CA ASN A 134 3.85 -14.11 -6.94
C ASN A 134 2.44 -14.56 -7.33
N PHE A 135 1.89 -15.52 -6.60
CA PHE A 135 0.55 -16.05 -6.76
C PHE A 135 -0.48 -15.12 -6.11
N GLU A 136 -1.32 -14.47 -6.92
CA GLU A 136 -2.32 -13.48 -6.47
C GLU A 136 -3.69 -14.13 -6.29
N TRP A 137 -3.86 -14.90 -5.23
CA TRP A 137 -5.13 -15.51 -4.82
C TRP A 137 -5.93 -16.08 -6.00
N ALA A 138 -7.18 -15.65 -6.19
CA ALA A 138 -8.06 -16.11 -7.25
C ALA A 138 -7.58 -15.76 -8.68
N PHE A 139 -6.64 -14.82 -8.83
CA PHE A 139 -6.07 -14.42 -10.12
C PHE A 139 -4.84 -15.25 -10.53
N GLY A 140 -4.38 -16.14 -9.64
CA GLY A 140 -3.20 -16.95 -9.93
C GLY A 140 -1.97 -16.10 -10.24
N TYR A 141 -1.32 -16.37 -11.36
CA TYR A 141 -0.10 -15.68 -11.80
C TYR A 141 -0.36 -14.53 -12.80
N GLU A 142 -1.62 -14.16 -13.05
CA GLU A 142 -1.93 -13.11 -14.01
C GLU A 142 -1.57 -11.70 -13.52
N LYS A 143 -1.75 -11.43 -12.23
CA LYS A 143 -1.58 -10.11 -11.63
C LYS A 143 -0.17 -9.98 -11.07
N ARG A 144 0.59 -9.04 -11.64
CA ARG A 144 2.00 -8.86 -11.32
C ARG A 144 2.21 -7.62 -10.46
N PHE A 145 2.37 -7.84 -9.16
CA PHE A 145 2.64 -6.77 -8.18
C PHE A 145 4.14 -6.53 -7.95
N GLY A 146 4.98 -7.49 -8.29
CA GLY A 146 6.40 -7.46 -7.96
C GLY A 146 7.16 -6.26 -8.51
N LEU A 147 8.16 -5.82 -7.78
CA LEU A 147 9.24 -4.96 -8.28
C LEU A 147 10.22 -5.76 -9.15
N VAL A 148 10.27 -7.06 -8.95
CA VAL A 148 11.07 -7.99 -9.74
C VAL A 148 10.12 -8.92 -10.50
N HIS A 149 10.26 -8.92 -11.81
CA HIS A 149 9.53 -9.83 -12.68
C HIS A 149 10.06 -11.26 -12.50
N VAL A 150 9.13 -12.21 -12.33
CA VAL A 150 9.42 -13.63 -12.27
C VAL A 150 8.87 -14.31 -13.51
N ASP A 151 9.74 -14.93 -14.27
CA ASP A 151 9.33 -15.90 -15.27
C ASP A 151 8.98 -17.21 -14.54
N PHE A 152 7.70 -17.54 -14.49
CA PHE A 152 7.22 -18.65 -13.68
C PHE A 152 7.60 -20.05 -14.24
N GLU A 153 7.99 -20.12 -15.51
CA GLU A 153 8.46 -21.38 -16.13
C GLU A 153 9.95 -21.61 -15.84
N THR A 154 10.77 -20.59 -16.10
CA THR A 154 12.23 -20.69 -15.96
C THR A 154 12.74 -20.27 -14.59
N GLN A 155 11.90 -19.63 -13.78
CA GLN A 155 12.26 -19.04 -12.49
C GLN A 155 13.30 -17.90 -12.60
N LYS A 156 13.52 -17.36 -13.81
CA LYS A 156 14.37 -16.18 -14.00
C LYS A 156 13.75 -14.97 -13.31
N ARG A 157 14.56 -14.23 -12.56
CA ARG A 157 14.17 -12.97 -11.90
C ARG A 157 14.81 -11.81 -12.65
N THR A 158 13.99 -10.83 -13.01
CA THR A 158 14.43 -9.63 -13.73
C THR A 158 13.94 -8.39 -12.96
N PRO A 159 14.83 -7.63 -12.30
CA PRO A 159 14.44 -6.35 -11.69
C PRO A 159 13.78 -5.43 -12.72
N LYS A 160 12.65 -4.84 -12.35
CA LYS A 160 11.92 -3.89 -13.19
C LYS A 160 12.52 -2.48 -13.06
N ALA A 161 12.17 -1.56 -13.93
CA ALA A 161 12.64 -0.18 -13.83
C ALA A 161 12.27 0.44 -12.48
N SER A 162 11.04 0.23 -12.02
CA SER A 162 10.55 0.67 -10.71
C SER A 162 11.38 0.16 -9.52
N PHE A 163 11.98 -1.03 -9.62
CA PHE A 163 12.90 -1.54 -8.59
C PHE A 163 14.15 -0.65 -8.47
N HIS A 164 14.74 -0.28 -9.60
CA HIS A 164 15.94 0.55 -9.63
C HIS A 164 15.65 1.98 -9.15
N ASP A 165 14.51 2.54 -9.54
CA ASP A 165 14.08 3.88 -9.13
C ASP A 165 13.85 3.93 -7.61
N LEU A 166 13.17 2.94 -7.03
CA LEU A 166 12.97 2.84 -5.59
C LEU A 166 14.30 2.64 -4.84
N ALA A 167 15.17 1.75 -5.34
CA ALA A 167 16.49 1.52 -4.73
C ALA A 167 17.33 2.80 -4.72
N LEU A 168 17.30 3.58 -5.80
CA LEU A 168 17.98 4.86 -5.88
C LEU A 168 17.43 5.86 -4.87
N ALA A 169 16.09 5.98 -4.78
CA ALA A 169 15.43 6.87 -3.82
C ALA A 169 15.81 6.53 -2.38
N LEU A 170 15.81 5.25 -2.01
CA LEU A 170 16.21 4.80 -0.67
C LEU A 170 17.69 5.09 -0.38
N THR A 171 18.57 4.92 -1.37
CA THR A 171 19.99 5.22 -1.21
C THR A 171 20.22 6.72 -0.98
N CYS A 172 19.53 7.59 -1.72
CA CYS A 172 19.63 9.03 -1.54
C CYS A 172 19.12 9.46 -0.14
N LEU A 173 18.05 8.84 0.38
CA LEU A 173 17.53 9.11 1.72
C LEU A 173 18.51 8.68 2.83
N LEU A 174 19.23 7.58 2.65
CA LEU A 174 20.24 7.12 3.60
C LEU A 174 21.44 8.06 3.69
N TYR A 175 21.80 8.75 2.60
CA TYR A 175 22.88 9.75 2.60
C TYR A 175 22.52 11.05 3.31
N THR A 176 21.22 11.36 3.45
CA THR A 176 20.73 12.59 4.11
C THR A 176 20.40 12.40 5.60
N SER A 177 20.36 11.16 6.08
CA SER A 177 20.16 10.87 7.50
C SER A 177 21.53 10.65 8.16
N PRO A 178 21.83 11.32 9.31
CA PRO A 178 23.06 11.03 10.05
C PRO A 178 23.11 9.55 10.42
N SER A 179 24.25 8.92 10.12
CA SER A 179 24.48 7.54 10.54
C SER A 179 24.41 7.46 12.07
N PRO A 180 23.91 6.36 12.66
CA PRO A 180 24.01 6.14 14.10
C PRO A 180 25.44 6.26 14.66
N ARG A 181 26.46 6.15 13.79
CA ARG A 181 27.90 6.37 14.13
C ARG A 181 28.29 7.83 14.20
N ASP A 182 27.48 8.74 13.64
CA ASP A 182 27.76 10.17 13.65
C ASP A 182 27.12 10.87 14.87
N LEU A 183 26.43 10.10 15.73
CA LEU A 183 25.76 10.55 16.96
C LEU A 183 26.50 10.13 18.25
N SER A 184 27.72 9.63 18.13
CA SER A 184 28.58 9.22 19.27
C SER A 184 29.62 10.27 19.64
#